data_9051c389d003ce71a6c267a9b42e9797
#
_entry.id   9051c389d003ce71a6c267a9b42e9797
#
_cell.length_a   1.000
_cell.length_b   1.000
_cell.length_c   1.000
_cell.angle_alpha   90.00
_cell.angle_beta   90.00
_cell.angle_gamma   90.00
#
_symmetry.space_group_name_H-M   'P 1'
#
loop_
_entity.id
_entity.type
_entity.pdbx_description
1 polymer ?
#
loop_
_entity_poly.entity_id
_entity_poly.type
_entity_poly.pdbx_seq_one_letter_code
_entity_poly.pdbx_strand_id
1 'polypeptide(L)'
;MSNSMDDVANFAQALFVIGSNTTEQHPVFGTMLRRAVKNRGVRLIVADPRRIDLCEFAALHLRHKPGTDIALLNGLMYIILEKGWEDKKFIQEHCEGFDEFKATVMQYPPEKTSEITGVSVGTLYRAAEIMGTVKPMAVIWAMGITQHIVGVRNVMTLANLQMLLGNMGVPGGGVNPLRGQNNVQGACDMGGLPNVFPAYQPVTSDEARAKFAKAWGLTKKDEFGKMKDEKGADFILHPSSFIPEKVGMTVTEMIPNILEGKTHALYILGEDPVMSDPDTAHIRKCLEKVDFLVLQEIFPSETSAYADVLLPGVSFAEKSGTFTNTERRVQMVHKAIQPLGEARPDWQITAELAKRILALQTSEVLETSEVSAPYAGWDYNSTSDIMAEINALAPSYAGISHARLEK
;
A
#
# COMPACT_ATOMS: atom_id res chain seq x y z
N MET A 1 7.92 -3.01 -5.57
CA MET A 1 8.67 -3.17 -6.84
C MET A 1 9.05 -4.65 -6.99
N SER A 2 9.05 -5.16 -8.21
CA SER A 2 9.52 -6.53 -8.53
C SER A 2 11.04 -6.59 -8.78
N ASN A 3 11.67 -5.44 -8.94
CA ASN A 3 13.12 -5.26 -9.03
C ASN A 3 13.58 -4.25 -7.98
N SER A 4 14.87 -4.25 -7.63
CA SER A 4 15.47 -3.17 -6.87
C SER A 4 15.62 -1.90 -7.73
N MET A 5 15.79 -0.74 -7.11
CA MET A 5 16.10 0.49 -7.83
C MET A 5 17.42 0.38 -8.58
N ASP A 6 18.39 -0.33 -8.00
CA ASP A 6 19.68 -0.61 -8.61
C ASP A 6 19.53 -1.50 -9.84
N ASP A 7 18.73 -2.57 -9.79
CA ASP A 7 18.47 -3.43 -10.94
C ASP A 7 17.84 -2.65 -12.09
N VAL A 8 16.82 -1.84 -11.80
CA VAL A 8 16.17 -1.01 -12.81
C VAL A 8 17.18 -0.02 -13.43
N ALA A 9 17.98 0.68 -12.61
CA ALA A 9 18.92 1.66 -13.09
C ALA A 9 20.10 1.07 -13.87
N ASN A 10 20.54 -0.15 -13.53
CA ASN A 10 21.75 -0.74 -14.09
C ASN A 10 21.49 -1.76 -15.21
N PHE A 11 20.33 -2.41 -15.26
CA PHE A 11 20.08 -3.46 -16.23
C PHE A 11 18.99 -3.13 -17.25
N ALA A 12 18.03 -2.24 -16.95
CA ALA A 12 17.02 -1.84 -17.93
C ALA A 12 17.66 -1.24 -19.19
N GLN A 13 17.14 -1.61 -20.35
CA GLN A 13 17.49 -1.02 -21.65
C GLN A 13 16.39 -0.07 -22.13
N ALA A 14 15.16 -0.27 -21.66
CA ALA A 14 14.06 0.67 -21.80
C ALA A 14 13.38 0.92 -20.44
N LEU A 15 12.83 2.12 -20.29
CA LEU A 15 12.07 2.55 -19.13
C LEU A 15 10.74 3.13 -19.60
N PHE A 16 9.65 2.63 -19.04
CA PHE A 16 8.33 3.21 -19.22
C PHE A 16 7.85 3.78 -17.90
N VAL A 17 7.89 5.10 -17.77
CA VAL A 17 7.41 5.83 -16.58
C VAL A 17 6.03 6.40 -16.89
N ILE A 18 5.04 5.99 -16.13
CA ILE A 18 3.65 6.41 -16.31
C ILE A 18 3.02 6.86 -14.98
N GLY A 19 2.37 8.02 -14.97
CA GLY A 19 1.67 8.55 -13.79
C GLY A 19 2.56 8.69 -12.55
N SER A 20 3.83 9.14 -12.77
CA SER A 20 4.81 9.34 -11.71
C SER A 20 5.73 10.52 -11.99
N ASN A 21 5.68 11.55 -11.16
CA ASN A 21 6.69 12.62 -11.15
C ASN A 21 7.89 12.20 -10.31
N THR A 22 8.64 11.23 -10.83
CA THR A 22 9.75 10.58 -10.13
C THR A 22 10.85 11.55 -9.70
N THR A 23 11.05 12.65 -10.44
CA THR A 23 12.07 13.67 -10.11
C THR A 23 11.75 14.38 -8.80
N GLU A 24 10.49 14.69 -8.54
CA GLU A 24 10.07 15.37 -7.31
C GLU A 24 9.83 14.40 -6.16
N GLN A 25 9.08 13.31 -6.41
CA GLN A 25 8.58 12.43 -5.35
C GLN A 25 9.58 11.33 -4.94
N HIS A 26 10.51 10.98 -5.84
CA HIS A 26 11.55 9.97 -5.62
C HIS A 26 12.90 10.48 -6.19
N PRO A 27 13.46 11.60 -5.68
CA PRO A 27 14.55 12.33 -6.32
C PRO A 27 15.81 11.50 -6.49
N VAL A 28 16.16 10.63 -5.56
CA VAL A 28 17.31 9.74 -5.67
C VAL A 28 17.11 8.78 -6.83
N PHE A 29 15.99 8.09 -6.89
CA PHE A 29 15.68 7.17 -7.99
C PHE A 29 15.54 7.91 -9.33
N GLY A 30 14.88 9.07 -9.34
CA GLY A 30 14.82 9.94 -10.52
C GLY A 30 16.19 10.33 -11.06
N THR A 31 17.16 10.55 -10.17
CA THR A 31 18.56 10.78 -10.55
C THR A 31 19.21 9.54 -11.16
N MET A 32 18.96 8.35 -10.60
CA MET A 32 19.45 7.09 -11.14
C MET A 32 18.92 6.84 -12.56
N LEU A 33 17.61 7.06 -12.80
CA LEU A 33 17.00 6.94 -14.12
C LEU A 33 17.61 7.92 -15.13
N ARG A 34 17.79 9.19 -14.76
CA ARG A 34 18.45 10.19 -15.62
C ARG A 34 19.89 9.79 -15.97
N ARG A 35 20.63 9.26 -15.00
CA ARG A 35 21.99 8.74 -15.23
C ARG A 35 21.99 7.55 -16.18
N ALA A 36 21.03 6.62 -16.03
CA ALA A 36 20.88 5.48 -16.93
C ALA A 36 20.66 5.95 -18.39
N VAL A 37 19.77 6.92 -18.59
CA VAL A 37 19.53 7.50 -19.92
C VAL A 37 20.80 8.18 -20.48
N LYS A 38 21.44 9.07 -19.70
CA LYS A 38 22.61 9.85 -20.17
C LYS A 38 23.84 8.98 -20.43
N ASN A 39 24.16 8.06 -19.53
CA ASN A 39 25.43 7.35 -19.53
C ASN A 39 25.36 5.99 -20.24
N ARG A 40 24.17 5.40 -20.34
CA ARG A 40 23.98 4.06 -20.93
C ARG A 40 23.12 4.06 -22.18
N GLY A 41 22.52 5.20 -22.52
CA GLY A 41 21.64 5.31 -23.69
C GLY A 41 20.28 4.59 -23.52
N VAL A 42 19.84 4.37 -22.29
CA VAL A 42 18.56 3.72 -22.01
C VAL A 42 17.41 4.50 -22.63
N ARG A 43 16.48 3.81 -23.29
CA ARG A 43 15.35 4.42 -23.99
C ARG A 43 14.22 4.71 -22.98
N LEU A 44 14.01 5.98 -22.66
CA LEU A 44 12.99 6.42 -21.72
C LEU A 44 11.73 6.86 -22.46
N ILE A 45 10.58 6.30 -22.08
CA ILE A 45 9.25 6.74 -22.47
C ILE A 45 8.55 7.28 -21.22
N VAL A 46 8.02 8.49 -21.28
CA VAL A 46 7.21 9.09 -20.23
C VAL A 46 5.78 9.21 -20.70
N ALA A 47 4.82 8.67 -19.93
CA ALA A 47 3.38 8.86 -20.15
C ALA A 47 2.80 9.64 -18.97
N ASP A 48 2.51 10.91 -19.18
CA ASP A 48 1.94 11.81 -18.16
C ASP A 48 1.17 12.94 -18.85
N PRO A 49 -0.02 13.32 -18.37
CA PRO A 49 -0.76 14.48 -18.86
C PRO A 49 0.03 15.80 -18.77
N ARG A 50 0.91 15.90 -17.77
CA ARG A 50 1.81 17.05 -17.58
C ARG A 50 3.18 16.79 -18.22
N ARG A 51 3.83 17.84 -18.65
CA ARG A 51 5.23 17.79 -19.04
C ARG A 51 6.11 17.90 -17.77
N ILE A 52 6.37 16.77 -17.14
CA ILE A 52 7.25 16.67 -15.96
C ILE A 52 8.72 16.77 -16.38
N ASP A 53 9.63 17.08 -15.44
CA ASP A 53 11.07 17.27 -15.72
C ASP A 53 11.71 16.06 -16.39
N LEU A 54 11.25 14.87 -16.05
CA LEU A 54 11.78 13.63 -16.64
C LEU A 54 11.57 13.57 -18.17
N CYS A 55 10.61 14.32 -18.72
CA CYS A 55 10.37 14.41 -20.16
C CYS A 55 11.55 15.01 -20.94
N GLU A 56 12.43 15.78 -20.29
CA GLU A 56 13.64 16.33 -20.93
C GLU A 56 14.66 15.25 -21.32
N PHE A 57 14.58 14.11 -20.66
CA PHE A 57 15.46 12.96 -20.91
C PHE A 57 14.76 11.88 -21.74
N ALA A 58 13.46 12.03 -21.98
CA ALA A 58 12.67 11.02 -22.65
C ALA A 58 12.88 11.00 -24.17
N ALA A 59 12.98 9.80 -24.73
CA ALA A 59 12.90 9.59 -26.17
C ALA A 59 11.49 9.92 -26.71
N LEU A 60 10.45 9.69 -25.88
CA LEU A 60 9.05 9.98 -26.20
C LEU A 60 8.30 10.45 -24.95
N HIS A 61 7.44 11.45 -25.16
CA HIS A 61 6.43 11.87 -24.19
C HIS A 61 5.03 11.56 -24.74
N LEU A 62 4.32 10.64 -24.10
CA LEU A 62 2.94 10.28 -24.38
C LEU A 62 2.03 11.15 -23.52
N ARG A 63 1.65 12.32 -24.02
CA ARG A 63 0.79 13.26 -23.31
C ARG A 63 -0.68 12.88 -23.51
N HIS A 64 -1.13 11.85 -22.79
CA HIS A 64 -2.50 11.37 -22.87
C HIS A 64 -3.45 12.19 -22.00
N LYS A 65 -4.75 12.15 -22.31
CA LYS A 65 -5.81 12.77 -21.51
C LYS A 65 -5.95 12.02 -20.17
N PRO A 66 -6.19 12.71 -19.03
CA PRO A 66 -6.46 12.05 -17.75
C PRO A 66 -7.60 11.02 -17.87
N GLY A 67 -7.43 9.86 -17.21
CA GLY A 67 -8.42 8.78 -17.19
C GLY A 67 -8.44 7.89 -18.44
N THR A 68 -7.50 8.06 -19.38
CA THR A 68 -7.41 7.26 -20.60
C THR A 68 -6.26 6.23 -20.58
N ASP A 69 -5.73 5.94 -19.41
CA ASP A 69 -4.56 5.06 -19.22
C ASP A 69 -4.77 3.66 -19.78
N ILE A 70 -5.92 3.02 -19.49
CA ILE A 70 -6.25 1.69 -20.01
C ILE A 70 -6.32 1.70 -21.54
N ALA A 71 -6.94 2.72 -22.14
CA ALA A 71 -7.02 2.83 -23.59
C ALA A 71 -5.63 3.01 -24.22
N LEU A 72 -4.77 3.85 -23.62
CA LEU A 72 -3.38 4.03 -24.03
C LEU A 72 -2.62 2.70 -24.01
N LEU A 73 -2.67 1.99 -22.88
CA LEU A 73 -1.96 0.73 -22.70
C LEU A 73 -2.47 -0.37 -23.63
N ASN A 74 -3.79 -0.49 -23.81
CA ASN A 74 -4.37 -1.46 -24.74
C ASN A 74 -3.98 -1.15 -26.18
N GLY A 75 -3.96 0.14 -26.58
CA GLY A 75 -3.51 0.54 -27.93
C GLY A 75 -2.03 0.23 -28.17
N LEU A 76 -1.17 0.40 -27.18
CA LEU A 76 0.23 -0.01 -27.26
C LEU A 76 0.37 -1.53 -27.39
N MET A 77 -0.39 -2.30 -26.59
CA MET A 77 -0.41 -3.77 -26.67
C MET A 77 -1.02 -4.27 -27.97
N TYR A 78 -2.01 -3.57 -28.55
CA TYR A 78 -2.53 -3.85 -29.89
C TYR A 78 -1.40 -3.85 -30.92
N ILE A 79 -0.61 -2.77 -30.94
CA ILE A 79 0.50 -2.63 -31.89
C ILE A 79 1.57 -3.72 -31.68
N ILE A 80 1.88 -4.02 -30.41
CA ILE A 80 2.83 -5.09 -30.05
C ILE A 80 2.36 -6.43 -30.65
N LEU A 81 1.08 -6.77 -30.49
CA LEU A 81 0.49 -7.99 -31.05
C LEU A 81 0.42 -7.96 -32.57
N GLU A 82 0.06 -6.81 -33.18
CA GLU A 82 0.03 -6.63 -34.64
C GLU A 82 1.41 -6.86 -35.25
N LYS A 83 2.47 -6.44 -34.59
CA LYS A 83 3.86 -6.56 -35.08
C LYS A 83 4.54 -7.85 -34.66
N GLY A 84 3.90 -8.69 -33.84
CA GLY A 84 4.47 -9.93 -33.36
C GLY A 84 5.65 -9.76 -32.44
N TRP A 85 5.65 -8.68 -31.61
CA TRP A 85 6.71 -8.37 -30.65
C TRP A 85 6.45 -8.95 -29.25
N GLU A 86 5.33 -9.67 -29.09
CA GLU A 86 5.03 -10.39 -27.84
C GLU A 86 6.01 -11.54 -27.58
N ASP A 87 6.22 -11.88 -26.32
CA ASP A 87 7.00 -13.06 -25.94
C ASP A 87 6.09 -14.30 -25.86
N LYS A 88 5.95 -15.00 -27.01
CA LYS A 88 5.08 -16.18 -27.13
C LYS A 88 5.44 -17.29 -26.17
N LYS A 89 6.74 -17.48 -25.90
CA LYS A 89 7.22 -18.52 -24.98
C LYS A 89 6.81 -18.20 -23.56
N PHE A 90 7.05 -16.98 -23.10
CA PHE A 90 6.64 -16.53 -21.76
C PHE A 90 5.12 -16.65 -21.58
N ILE A 91 4.35 -16.22 -22.58
CA ILE A 91 2.89 -16.30 -22.56
C ILE A 91 2.43 -17.75 -22.39
N GLN A 92 2.98 -18.65 -23.17
CA GLN A 92 2.60 -20.07 -23.13
C GLN A 92 2.96 -20.75 -21.80
N GLU A 93 4.11 -20.39 -21.22
CA GLU A 93 4.63 -21.05 -20.01
C GLU A 93 4.08 -20.43 -18.70
N HIS A 94 3.67 -19.15 -18.72
CA HIS A 94 3.42 -18.38 -17.48
C HIS A 94 2.11 -17.59 -17.46
N CYS A 95 1.33 -17.58 -18.54
CA CYS A 95 0.11 -16.80 -18.60
C CYS A 95 -1.11 -17.70 -18.85
N GLU A 96 -2.25 -17.28 -18.32
CA GLU A 96 -3.57 -17.84 -18.59
C GLU A 96 -4.49 -16.76 -19.16
N GLY A 97 -5.60 -17.15 -19.81
CA GLY A 97 -6.60 -16.20 -20.32
C GLY A 97 -6.10 -15.34 -21.48
N PHE A 98 -5.10 -15.79 -22.24
CA PHE A 98 -4.49 -14.98 -23.30
C PHE A 98 -5.44 -14.65 -24.44
N ASP A 99 -6.34 -15.57 -24.82
CA ASP A 99 -7.27 -15.35 -25.93
C ASP A 99 -8.32 -14.28 -25.58
N GLU A 100 -8.87 -14.29 -24.38
CA GLU A 100 -9.80 -13.26 -23.88
C GLU A 100 -9.09 -11.91 -23.74
N PHE A 101 -7.87 -11.92 -23.22
CA PHE A 101 -7.04 -10.72 -23.16
C PHE A 101 -6.81 -10.14 -24.56
N LYS A 102 -6.37 -10.95 -25.53
CA LYS A 102 -6.15 -10.55 -26.91
C LYS A 102 -7.41 -10.01 -27.55
N ALA A 103 -8.55 -10.69 -27.38
CA ALA A 103 -9.84 -10.21 -27.91
C ALA A 103 -10.20 -8.81 -27.36
N THR A 104 -9.89 -8.54 -26.09
CA THR A 104 -10.10 -7.22 -25.47
C THR A 104 -9.15 -6.17 -26.05
N VAL A 105 -7.87 -6.48 -26.15
CA VAL A 105 -6.85 -5.56 -26.67
C VAL A 105 -7.13 -5.18 -28.12
N MET A 106 -7.56 -6.14 -28.94
CA MET A 106 -7.88 -5.91 -30.37
C MET A 106 -9.06 -4.96 -30.60
N GLN A 107 -9.79 -4.54 -29.56
CA GLN A 107 -10.82 -3.49 -29.65
C GLN A 107 -10.24 -2.07 -29.62
N TYR A 108 -8.92 -1.92 -29.43
CA TYR A 108 -8.22 -0.65 -29.32
C TYR A 108 -7.21 -0.41 -30.46
N PRO A 109 -7.67 -0.37 -31.73
CA PRO A 109 -6.77 -0.05 -32.86
C PRO A 109 -6.15 1.34 -32.67
N PRO A 110 -4.99 1.62 -33.27
CA PRO A 110 -4.23 2.85 -33.03
C PRO A 110 -5.02 4.14 -33.29
N GLU A 111 -5.88 4.17 -34.28
CA GLU A 111 -6.74 5.32 -34.64
C GLU A 111 -7.73 5.62 -33.51
N LYS A 112 -8.45 4.60 -33.06
CA LYS A 112 -9.38 4.72 -31.93
C LYS A 112 -8.65 5.11 -30.63
N THR A 113 -7.50 4.52 -30.38
CA THR A 113 -6.67 4.86 -29.23
C THR A 113 -6.22 6.31 -29.30
N SER A 114 -5.81 6.79 -30.46
CA SER A 114 -5.42 8.20 -30.68
C SER A 114 -6.59 9.17 -30.41
N GLU A 115 -7.78 8.84 -30.87
CA GLU A 115 -9.00 9.64 -30.62
C GLU A 115 -9.32 9.75 -29.12
N ILE A 116 -9.28 8.62 -28.41
CA ILE A 116 -9.57 8.57 -26.98
C ILE A 116 -8.50 9.32 -26.18
N THR A 117 -7.24 9.02 -26.42
CA THR A 117 -6.12 9.47 -25.59
C THR A 117 -5.55 10.82 -25.99
N GLY A 118 -5.72 11.24 -27.23
CA GLY A 118 -5.08 12.42 -27.80
C GLY A 118 -3.61 12.20 -28.21
N VAL A 119 -3.07 10.99 -28.06
CA VAL A 119 -1.71 10.65 -28.50
C VAL A 119 -1.74 10.28 -29.97
N SER A 120 -0.89 10.86 -30.81
CA SER A 120 -0.91 10.59 -32.25
C SER A 120 -0.55 9.13 -32.58
N VAL A 121 -1.17 8.58 -33.61
CA VAL A 121 -0.93 7.22 -34.14
C VAL A 121 0.58 6.95 -34.31
N GLY A 122 1.29 7.88 -34.96
CA GLY A 122 2.75 7.75 -35.16
C GLY A 122 3.55 7.68 -33.84
N THR A 123 3.11 8.38 -32.80
CA THR A 123 3.74 8.30 -31.49
C THR A 123 3.44 6.98 -30.80
N LEU A 124 2.22 6.44 -30.93
CA LEU A 124 1.85 5.12 -30.42
C LEU A 124 2.72 4.02 -31.05
N TYR A 125 2.89 4.02 -32.36
CA TYR A 125 3.75 3.04 -33.05
C TYR A 125 5.21 3.13 -32.56
N ARG A 126 5.78 4.33 -32.46
CA ARG A 126 7.16 4.51 -31.98
C ARG A 126 7.34 4.05 -30.53
N ALA A 127 6.35 4.28 -29.68
CA ALA A 127 6.39 3.82 -28.29
C ALA A 127 6.31 2.31 -28.22
N ALA A 128 5.36 1.69 -28.93
CA ALA A 128 5.20 0.25 -29.00
C ALA A 128 6.45 -0.45 -29.58
N GLU A 129 7.11 0.14 -30.59
CA GLU A 129 8.37 -0.35 -31.13
C GLU A 129 9.48 -0.40 -30.09
N ILE A 130 9.69 0.68 -29.33
CA ILE A 130 10.68 0.69 -28.25
C ILE A 130 10.33 -0.37 -27.20
N MET A 131 9.07 -0.47 -26.78
CA MET A 131 8.63 -1.46 -25.79
C MET A 131 8.80 -2.90 -26.24
N GLY A 132 8.50 -3.19 -27.51
CA GLY A 132 8.55 -4.53 -28.07
C GLY A 132 9.96 -5.01 -28.42
N THR A 133 10.86 -4.08 -28.79
CA THR A 133 12.17 -4.45 -29.34
C THR A 133 13.35 -4.17 -28.42
N VAL A 134 13.21 -3.27 -27.43
CA VAL A 134 14.30 -2.90 -26.50
C VAL A 134 14.04 -3.54 -25.13
N LYS A 135 14.75 -4.60 -24.84
CA LYS A 135 14.56 -5.42 -23.64
C LYS A 135 15.86 -5.57 -22.81
N PRO A 136 15.76 -5.73 -21.47
CA PRO A 136 14.57 -5.68 -20.64
C PRO A 136 14.01 -4.26 -20.52
N MET A 137 12.68 -4.15 -20.39
CA MET A 137 12.00 -2.89 -20.11
C MET A 137 11.38 -2.91 -18.71
N ALA A 138 11.66 -1.88 -17.91
CA ALA A 138 11.00 -1.68 -16.63
C ALA A 138 9.78 -0.75 -16.79
N VAL A 139 8.65 -1.16 -16.21
CA VAL A 139 7.50 -0.27 -16.02
C VAL A 139 7.54 0.30 -14.60
N ILE A 140 7.41 1.63 -14.51
CA ILE A 140 7.49 2.40 -13.27
C ILE A 140 6.25 3.29 -13.18
N TRP A 141 5.54 3.25 -12.06
CA TRP A 141 4.39 4.12 -11.83
C TRP A 141 4.25 4.53 -10.37
N ALA A 142 3.40 5.51 -10.10
CA ALA A 142 3.03 5.94 -8.76
C ALA A 142 1.51 6.23 -8.69
N MET A 143 1.11 7.16 -7.85
CA MET A 143 -0.29 7.44 -7.55
C MET A 143 -1.10 7.95 -8.75
N GLY A 144 -0.46 8.52 -9.78
CA GLY A 144 -1.13 8.91 -11.02
C GLY A 144 -1.77 7.75 -11.81
N ILE A 145 -1.44 6.51 -11.49
CA ILE A 145 -2.09 5.31 -12.03
C ILE A 145 -3.12 4.74 -11.03
N THR A 146 -2.84 4.79 -9.74
CA THR A 146 -3.61 4.08 -8.72
C THR A 146 -4.77 4.91 -8.17
N GLN A 147 -4.65 6.23 -8.08
CA GLN A 147 -5.70 7.13 -7.58
C GLN A 147 -6.77 7.45 -8.65
N HIS A 148 -7.37 6.41 -9.20
CA HIS A 148 -8.48 6.46 -10.12
C HIS A 148 -9.58 5.50 -9.66
N ILE A 149 -10.83 5.77 -10.02
CA ILE A 149 -11.95 4.82 -9.81
C ILE A 149 -11.70 3.46 -10.47
N VAL A 150 -10.84 3.41 -11.49
CA VAL A 150 -10.37 2.21 -12.18
C VAL A 150 -8.92 1.85 -11.86
N GLY A 151 -8.36 2.36 -10.75
CA GLY A 151 -6.94 2.21 -10.40
C GLY A 151 -6.45 0.78 -10.37
N VAL A 152 -7.25 -0.15 -9.83
CA VAL A 152 -6.93 -1.60 -9.84
C VAL A 152 -6.74 -2.10 -11.28
N ARG A 153 -7.67 -1.73 -12.18
CA ARG A 153 -7.61 -2.14 -13.61
C ARG A 153 -6.41 -1.49 -14.31
N ASN A 154 -6.06 -0.25 -14.00
CA ASN A 154 -4.86 0.40 -14.52
C ASN A 154 -3.60 -0.41 -14.16
N VAL A 155 -3.45 -0.81 -12.90
CA VAL A 155 -2.31 -1.61 -12.43
C VAL A 155 -2.28 -2.99 -13.09
N MET A 156 -3.42 -3.67 -13.18
CA MET A 156 -3.53 -4.96 -13.89
C MET A 156 -3.13 -4.84 -15.36
N THR A 157 -3.51 -3.74 -16.04
CA THR A 157 -3.14 -3.50 -17.43
C THR A 157 -1.63 -3.30 -17.62
N LEU A 158 -0.95 -2.64 -16.66
CA LEU A 158 0.52 -2.54 -16.66
C LEU A 158 1.19 -3.90 -16.42
N ALA A 159 0.64 -4.73 -15.57
CA ALA A 159 1.12 -6.09 -15.36
C ALA A 159 0.96 -6.94 -16.64
N ASN A 160 -0.21 -6.83 -17.29
CA ASN A 160 -0.47 -7.50 -18.57
C ASN A 160 0.54 -7.09 -19.65
N LEU A 161 0.87 -5.79 -19.75
CA LEU A 161 1.91 -5.31 -20.69
C LEU A 161 3.26 -5.99 -20.43
N GLN A 162 3.67 -6.11 -19.17
CA GLN A 162 4.95 -6.73 -18.81
C GLN A 162 4.94 -8.25 -19.02
N MET A 163 3.82 -8.92 -18.78
CA MET A 163 3.66 -10.34 -19.10
C MET A 163 3.67 -10.59 -20.61
N LEU A 164 2.95 -9.75 -21.38
CA LEU A 164 2.94 -9.81 -22.85
C LEU A 164 4.35 -9.72 -23.46
N LEU A 165 5.21 -8.89 -22.85
CA LEU A 165 6.58 -8.65 -23.29
C LEU A 165 7.61 -9.64 -22.73
N GLY A 166 7.24 -10.52 -21.77
CA GLY A 166 8.16 -11.43 -21.10
C GLY A 166 9.19 -10.73 -20.21
N ASN A 167 8.86 -9.54 -19.71
CA ASN A 167 9.77 -8.76 -18.85
C ASN A 167 9.66 -9.09 -17.35
N MET A 168 8.85 -10.08 -16.98
CA MET A 168 8.69 -10.48 -15.58
C MET A 168 9.81 -11.42 -15.13
N GLY A 169 10.30 -11.28 -13.90
CA GLY A 169 11.34 -12.13 -13.32
C GLY A 169 12.75 -11.89 -13.85
N VAL A 170 12.99 -10.80 -14.57
CA VAL A 170 14.31 -10.46 -15.12
C VAL A 170 14.84 -9.16 -14.49
N PRO A 171 16.17 -9.07 -14.20
CA PRO A 171 16.78 -7.82 -13.74
C PRO A 171 16.57 -6.69 -14.76
N GLY A 172 16.15 -5.52 -14.25
CA GLY A 172 15.85 -4.36 -15.11
C GLY A 172 14.51 -4.41 -15.85
N GLY A 173 13.67 -5.42 -15.58
CA GLY A 173 12.31 -5.54 -16.09
C GLY A 173 11.24 -5.28 -15.03
N GLY A 174 10.16 -6.03 -15.13
CA GLY A 174 9.11 -6.16 -14.11
C GLY A 174 8.23 -4.95 -13.90
N VAL A 175 7.41 -5.06 -12.87
CA VAL A 175 6.44 -4.07 -12.43
C VAL A 175 6.96 -3.35 -11.19
N ASN A 176 7.10 -2.03 -11.25
CA ASN A 176 7.82 -1.26 -10.24
C ASN A 176 6.97 -0.09 -9.72
N PRO A 177 5.95 -0.37 -8.87
CA PRO A 177 5.20 0.67 -8.17
C PRO A 177 6.10 1.42 -7.21
N LEU A 178 6.07 2.74 -7.25
CA LEU A 178 6.75 3.61 -6.31
C LEU A 178 5.80 3.99 -5.17
N ARG A 179 6.16 3.68 -3.94
CA ARG A 179 5.38 4.04 -2.76
C ARG A 179 5.56 5.52 -2.44
N GLY A 180 4.47 6.19 -2.07
CA GLY A 180 4.50 7.62 -1.74
C GLY A 180 5.03 7.87 -0.33
N GLN A 181 4.32 7.35 0.66
CA GLN A 181 4.62 7.60 2.07
C GLN A 181 5.77 6.74 2.56
N ASN A 182 6.49 7.28 3.55
CA ASN A 182 7.54 6.56 4.24
C ASN A 182 6.97 5.36 5.00
N ASN A 183 7.60 4.19 4.87
CA ASN A 183 7.17 2.92 5.48
C ASN A 183 5.76 2.42 5.09
N VAL A 184 5.13 2.95 4.05
CA VAL A 184 3.82 2.43 3.61
C VAL A 184 3.89 0.97 3.17
N GLN A 185 5.04 0.52 2.64
CA GLN A 185 5.25 -0.89 2.33
C GLN A 185 5.21 -1.73 3.61
N GLY A 186 5.90 -1.29 4.67
CA GLY A 186 5.88 -1.95 5.97
C GLY A 186 4.50 -1.99 6.61
N ALA A 187 3.74 -0.90 6.52
CA ALA A 187 2.35 -0.88 6.99
C ALA A 187 1.47 -1.92 6.29
N CYS A 188 1.58 -2.04 4.96
CA CYS A 188 0.88 -3.08 4.20
C CYS A 188 1.35 -4.48 4.60
N ASP A 189 2.67 -4.69 4.73
CA ASP A 189 3.26 -5.99 5.10
C ASP A 189 2.82 -6.44 6.51
N MET A 190 2.54 -5.49 7.40
CA MET A 190 2.07 -5.75 8.77
C MET A 190 0.55 -5.80 8.90
N GLY A 191 -0.18 -5.84 7.80
CA GLY A 191 -1.64 -6.00 7.81
C GLY A 191 -2.41 -4.70 8.03
N GLY A 192 -1.82 -3.53 7.72
CA GLY A 192 -2.55 -2.26 7.65
C GLY A 192 -3.50 -2.22 6.44
N LEU A 193 -4.24 -3.30 6.23
CA LEU A 193 -5.19 -3.54 5.14
C LEU A 193 -6.39 -4.31 5.69
N PRO A 194 -7.61 -4.08 5.15
CA PRO A 194 -8.83 -4.65 5.73
C PRO A 194 -8.99 -6.17 5.55
N ASN A 195 -8.20 -6.80 4.70
CA ASN A 195 -8.38 -8.17 4.24
C ASN A 195 -7.29 -9.16 4.67
N VAL A 196 -6.24 -8.69 5.37
CA VAL A 196 -5.10 -9.54 5.72
C VAL A 196 -4.55 -9.28 7.13
N PHE A 197 -4.01 -10.33 7.72
CA PHE A 197 -3.06 -10.28 8.83
C PHE A 197 -1.64 -9.96 8.33
N PRO A 198 -0.66 -9.73 9.22
CA PRO A 198 0.74 -9.58 8.85
C PRO A 198 1.21 -10.61 7.82
N ALA A 199 2.07 -10.18 6.88
CA ALA A 199 2.57 -10.94 5.73
C ALA A 199 1.48 -11.40 4.75
N TYR A 200 0.45 -10.58 4.56
CA TYR A 200 -0.66 -10.82 3.61
C TYR A 200 -1.42 -12.12 3.83
N GLN A 201 -1.45 -12.64 5.06
CA GLN A 201 -2.22 -13.83 5.40
C GLN A 201 -3.72 -13.48 5.45
N PRO A 202 -4.59 -14.12 4.64
CA PRO A 202 -5.99 -13.69 4.54
C PRO A 202 -6.76 -13.82 5.85
N VAL A 203 -7.54 -12.81 6.22
CA VAL A 203 -8.40 -12.87 7.43
C VAL A 203 -9.51 -13.92 7.30
N THR A 204 -9.85 -14.33 6.08
CA THR A 204 -10.82 -15.37 5.79
C THR A 204 -10.26 -16.79 5.89
N SER A 205 -8.94 -16.96 6.09
CA SER A 205 -8.30 -18.27 6.26
C SER A 205 -8.43 -18.74 7.70
N ASP A 206 -9.06 -19.88 7.93
CA ASP A 206 -9.17 -20.49 9.27
C ASP A 206 -7.80 -20.82 9.88
N GLU A 207 -6.83 -21.22 9.05
CA GLU A 207 -5.45 -21.48 9.48
C GLU A 207 -4.77 -20.20 9.97
N ALA A 208 -4.86 -19.11 9.20
CA ALA A 208 -4.30 -17.82 9.60
C ALA A 208 -4.97 -17.32 10.88
N ARG A 209 -6.28 -17.38 10.97
CA ARG A 209 -7.04 -16.97 12.16
C ARG A 209 -6.64 -17.76 13.39
N ALA A 210 -6.55 -19.09 13.30
CA ALA A 210 -6.12 -19.93 14.39
C ALA A 210 -4.69 -19.63 14.83
N LYS A 211 -3.77 -19.38 13.88
CA LYS A 211 -2.38 -18.98 14.12
C LYS A 211 -2.29 -17.70 14.93
N PHE A 212 -2.96 -16.64 14.48
CA PHE A 212 -2.92 -15.34 15.16
C PHE A 212 -3.69 -15.35 16.47
N ALA A 213 -4.85 -16.02 16.54
CA ALA A 213 -5.58 -16.20 17.79
C ALA A 213 -4.72 -16.89 18.87
N LYS A 214 -4.00 -17.94 18.49
CA LYS A 214 -3.09 -18.64 19.42
C LYS A 214 -1.93 -17.74 19.86
N ALA A 215 -1.29 -17.04 18.91
CA ALA A 215 -0.14 -16.20 19.21
C ALA A 215 -0.49 -15.01 20.09
N TRP A 216 -1.67 -14.44 19.92
CA TRP A 216 -2.17 -13.30 20.68
C TRP A 216 -3.01 -13.70 21.92
N GLY A 217 -3.05 -14.97 22.29
CA GLY A 217 -3.79 -15.45 23.46
C GLY A 217 -5.31 -15.34 23.34
N LEU A 218 -5.84 -15.24 22.11
CA LEU A 218 -7.26 -15.06 21.81
C LEU A 218 -7.98 -16.40 21.51
N THR A 219 -7.46 -17.51 22.02
CA THR A 219 -8.07 -18.83 21.81
C THR A 219 -9.31 -19.01 22.69
N LYS A 220 -10.30 -19.67 22.10
CA LYS A 220 -11.60 -19.97 22.74
C LYS A 220 -11.42 -20.72 24.06
N LYS A 221 -11.22 -20.06 25.14
CA LYS A 221 -11.61 -20.53 26.47
C LYS A 221 -11.95 -19.29 27.28
N ASP A 222 -13.15 -19.33 27.72
CA ASP A 222 -13.72 -18.63 28.84
C ASP A 222 -14.66 -17.48 28.48
N GLU A 223 -15.81 -17.59 29.07
CA GLU A 223 -16.90 -16.65 29.12
C GLU A 223 -16.36 -15.33 29.69
N PHE A 224 -16.13 -14.35 28.81
CA PHE A 224 -15.90 -12.98 29.28
C PHE A 224 -17.20 -12.41 29.80
N GLY A 225 -17.10 -11.64 30.88
CA GLY A 225 -18.22 -11.09 31.59
C GLY A 225 -19.16 -10.27 30.69
N LYS A 226 -20.43 -10.29 31.06
CA LYS A 226 -21.45 -9.47 30.43
C LYS A 226 -21.19 -8.01 30.81
N MET A 227 -20.84 -7.18 29.84
CA MET A 227 -20.86 -5.73 30.01
C MET A 227 -22.28 -5.22 29.76
N LYS A 228 -22.71 -4.21 30.51
CA LYS A 228 -23.96 -3.50 30.25
C LYS A 228 -23.64 -2.19 29.54
N ASP A 229 -24.34 -1.91 28.46
CA ASP A 229 -24.31 -0.59 27.85
C ASP A 229 -25.00 0.45 28.75
N GLU A 230 -24.88 1.73 28.42
CA GLU A 230 -25.57 2.82 29.14
C GLU A 230 -27.10 2.67 29.21
N LYS A 231 -27.68 1.77 28.42
CA LYS A 231 -29.10 1.43 28.38
C LYS A 231 -29.44 0.14 29.13
N GLY A 232 -28.42 -0.49 29.77
CA GLY A 232 -28.60 -1.72 30.56
C GLY A 232 -28.71 -3.01 29.75
N ALA A 233 -28.41 -2.98 28.45
CA ALA A 233 -28.35 -4.19 27.63
C ALA A 233 -27.05 -4.96 27.86
N ASP A 234 -27.13 -6.28 28.01
CA ASP A 234 -25.97 -7.14 28.17
C ASP A 234 -25.14 -7.18 26.89
N PHE A 235 -23.90 -6.68 26.94
CA PHE A 235 -22.94 -6.75 25.85
C PHE A 235 -21.83 -7.73 26.22
N ILE A 236 -21.63 -8.78 25.42
CA ILE A 236 -20.59 -9.77 25.61
C ILE A 236 -19.50 -9.53 24.57
N LEU A 237 -18.35 -8.98 24.99
CA LEU A 237 -17.17 -8.93 24.15
C LEU A 237 -16.43 -10.27 24.26
N HIS A 238 -16.59 -11.13 23.27
CA HIS A 238 -15.87 -12.40 23.23
C HIS A 238 -14.46 -12.19 22.68
N PRO A 239 -13.39 -12.78 23.25
CA PRO A 239 -12.01 -12.62 22.72
C PRO A 239 -11.88 -12.98 21.24
N SER A 240 -12.66 -13.95 20.77
CA SER A 240 -12.75 -14.29 19.35
C SER A 240 -13.30 -13.15 18.48
N SER A 241 -13.96 -12.15 19.04
CA SER A 241 -14.43 -10.97 18.28
C SER A 241 -13.30 -10.03 17.86
N PHE A 242 -12.13 -10.14 18.49
CA PHE A 242 -10.93 -9.39 18.07
C PHE A 242 -10.21 -10.01 16.86
N ILE A 243 -10.54 -11.27 16.52
CA ILE A 243 -10.02 -11.92 15.32
C ILE A 243 -11.07 -11.80 14.22
N PRO A 244 -10.81 -11.03 13.16
CA PRO A 244 -11.79 -10.83 12.10
C PRO A 244 -12.11 -12.14 11.38
N GLU A 245 -13.38 -12.33 11.06
CA GLU A 245 -13.87 -13.48 10.29
C GLU A 245 -14.18 -13.10 8.83
N LYS A 246 -14.30 -11.82 8.58
CA LYS A 246 -14.64 -11.25 7.28
C LYS A 246 -13.67 -10.12 6.96
N VAL A 247 -13.57 -9.81 5.68
CA VAL A 247 -12.84 -8.63 5.21
C VAL A 247 -13.47 -7.38 5.84
N GLY A 248 -12.63 -6.53 6.42
CA GLY A 248 -13.04 -5.25 6.97
C GLY A 248 -13.40 -4.23 5.88
N MET A 249 -13.97 -3.10 6.28
CA MET A 249 -14.31 -2.02 5.38
C MET A 249 -13.05 -1.31 4.87
N THR A 250 -13.06 -0.90 3.62
CA THR A 250 -12.07 0.04 3.07
C THR A 250 -12.36 1.47 3.55
N VAL A 251 -11.40 2.39 3.42
CA VAL A 251 -11.63 3.80 3.78
C VAL A 251 -12.79 4.42 3.01
N THR A 252 -12.95 4.03 1.74
CA THR A 252 -14.06 4.48 0.87
C THR A 252 -15.43 3.93 1.27
N GLU A 253 -15.46 2.94 2.17
CA GLU A 253 -16.68 2.39 2.78
C GLU A 253 -16.88 2.93 4.20
N MET A 254 -15.82 2.96 5.03
CA MET A 254 -15.90 3.42 6.42
C MET A 254 -16.48 4.83 6.54
N ILE A 255 -15.99 5.76 5.74
CA ILE A 255 -16.38 7.18 5.83
C ILE A 255 -17.86 7.40 5.43
N PRO A 256 -18.34 6.97 4.25
CA PRO A 256 -19.75 7.11 3.92
C PRO A 256 -20.70 6.39 4.88
N ASN A 257 -20.29 5.25 5.44
CA ASN A 257 -21.07 4.47 6.38
C ASN A 257 -21.35 5.20 7.72
N ILE A 258 -20.61 6.27 8.03
CA ILE A 258 -20.94 7.15 9.16
C ILE A 258 -22.32 7.78 8.96
N LEU A 259 -22.60 8.31 7.76
CA LEU A 259 -23.89 8.92 7.45
C LEU A 259 -25.04 7.90 7.43
N GLU A 260 -24.73 6.63 7.24
CA GLU A 260 -25.70 5.53 7.27
C GLU A 260 -25.89 4.94 8.69
N GLY A 261 -25.19 5.47 9.70
CA GLY A 261 -25.21 4.98 11.07
C GLY A 261 -24.64 3.57 11.23
N LYS A 262 -23.69 3.17 10.38
CA LYS A 262 -23.01 1.88 10.42
C LYS A 262 -21.58 1.97 10.99
N THR A 263 -20.97 3.14 10.93
CA THR A 263 -19.68 3.44 11.55
C THR A 263 -19.91 4.46 12.66
N HIS A 264 -19.72 4.04 13.90
CA HIS A 264 -19.96 4.85 15.09
C HIS A 264 -18.69 5.47 15.67
N ALA A 265 -17.55 4.81 15.49
CA ALA A 265 -16.28 5.32 16.01
C ALA A 265 -15.17 5.15 14.97
N LEU A 266 -14.22 6.09 14.99
CA LEU A 266 -13.00 6.04 14.18
C LEU A 266 -11.77 6.24 15.07
N TYR A 267 -10.72 5.47 14.77
CA TYR A 267 -9.37 5.72 15.24
C TYR A 267 -8.49 6.03 14.01
N ILE A 268 -8.09 7.28 13.86
CA ILE A 268 -7.25 7.75 12.74
C ILE A 268 -5.83 7.90 13.26
N LEU A 269 -4.87 7.32 12.55
CA LEU A 269 -3.46 7.34 12.91
C LEU A 269 -2.62 7.87 11.76
N GLY A 270 -2.00 9.04 11.95
CA GLY A 270 -1.05 9.62 11.02
C GLY A 270 -1.65 10.00 9.67
N GLU A 271 -2.91 10.43 9.64
CA GLU A 271 -3.59 10.87 8.43
C GLU A 271 -4.55 12.03 8.68
N ASP A 272 -4.66 12.92 7.71
CA ASP A 272 -5.61 14.03 7.70
C ASP A 272 -6.63 13.87 6.55
N PRO A 273 -7.72 13.09 6.74
CA PRO A 273 -8.72 12.85 5.70
C PRO A 273 -9.35 14.13 5.15
N VAL A 274 -9.47 15.18 5.96
CA VAL A 274 -10.01 16.48 5.50
C VAL A 274 -9.14 17.08 4.39
N MET A 275 -7.82 16.82 4.42
CA MET A 275 -6.87 17.30 3.41
C MET A 275 -6.60 16.29 2.31
N SER A 276 -6.57 14.99 2.63
CA SER A 276 -6.11 13.95 1.70
C SER A 276 -7.22 13.38 0.81
N ASP A 277 -8.46 13.37 1.27
CA ASP A 277 -9.58 12.78 0.53
C ASP A 277 -10.14 13.74 -0.53
N PRO A 278 -10.58 13.21 -1.69
CA PRO A 278 -10.92 14.04 -2.85
C PRO A 278 -12.20 14.89 -2.68
N ASP A 279 -13.13 14.49 -1.80
CA ASP A 279 -14.37 15.21 -1.52
C ASP A 279 -14.39 15.76 -0.08
N THR A 280 -13.65 16.84 0.14
CA THR A 280 -13.51 17.49 1.44
C THR A 280 -14.86 17.85 2.09
N ALA A 281 -15.86 18.30 1.29
CA ALA A 281 -17.17 18.65 1.81
C ALA A 281 -17.93 17.43 2.35
N HIS A 282 -17.82 16.30 1.66
CA HIS A 282 -18.38 15.04 2.11
C HIS A 282 -17.70 14.53 3.38
N ILE A 283 -16.35 14.55 3.41
CA ILE A 283 -15.56 14.14 4.58
C ILE A 283 -15.94 14.95 5.83
N ARG A 284 -15.96 16.27 5.73
CA ARG A 284 -16.37 17.16 6.85
C ARG A 284 -17.75 16.78 7.38
N LYS A 285 -18.71 16.58 6.49
CA LYS A 285 -20.08 16.16 6.86
C LYS A 285 -20.11 14.80 7.56
N CYS A 286 -19.26 13.86 7.15
CA CYS A 286 -19.13 12.55 7.80
C CYS A 286 -18.53 12.70 9.20
N LEU A 287 -17.42 13.41 9.33
CA LEU A 287 -16.73 13.61 10.61
C LEU A 287 -17.55 14.40 11.64
N GLU A 288 -18.44 15.31 11.20
CA GLU A 288 -19.43 15.98 12.06
C GLU A 288 -20.48 15.03 12.66
N LYS A 289 -20.62 13.81 12.11
CA LYS A 289 -21.65 12.84 12.48
C LYS A 289 -21.13 11.58 13.16
N VAL A 290 -19.83 11.37 13.16
CA VAL A 290 -19.26 10.22 13.88
C VAL A 290 -19.46 10.43 15.39
N ASP A 291 -19.86 9.37 16.09
CA ASP A 291 -20.18 9.45 17.52
C ASP A 291 -18.92 9.61 18.38
N PHE A 292 -17.78 9.06 17.93
CA PHE A 292 -16.52 9.15 18.65
C PHE A 292 -15.30 9.07 17.71
N LEU A 293 -14.42 10.06 17.78
CA LEU A 293 -13.21 10.16 16.95
C LEU A 293 -11.95 10.30 17.79
N VAL A 294 -11.05 9.33 17.67
CA VAL A 294 -9.68 9.43 18.19
C VAL A 294 -8.75 9.74 17.05
N LEU A 295 -7.95 10.79 17.16
CA LEU A 295 -6.90 11.14 16.21
C LEU A 295 -5.53 11.04 16.89
N GLN A 296 -4.65 10.20 16.37
CA GLN A 296 -3.24 10.12 16.75
C GLN A 296 -2.39 10.76 15.66
N GLU A 297 -1.77 11.90 15.97
CA GLU A 297 -1.07 12.71 14.97
C GLU A 297 0.14 13.40 15.58
N ILE A 298 1.10 13.83 14.74
CA ILE A 298 2.30 14.57 15.15
C ILE A 298 2.09 16.08 15.17
N PHE A 299 1.10 16.58 14.44
CA PHE A 299 0.71 17.99 14.39
C PHE A 299 -0.82 18.13 14.47
N PRO A 300 -1.33 19.24 15.03
CA PRO A 300 -2.73 19.60 14.82
C PRO A 300 -3.02 19.72 13.31
N SER A 301 -3.95 18.91 12.83
CA SER A 301 -4.41 18.89 11.43
C SER A 301 -5.81 19.46 11.30
N GLU A 302 -6.33 19.59 10.09
CA GLU A 302 -7.73 20.01 9.89
C GLU A 302 -8.72 18.99 10.46
N THR A 303 -8.39 17.72 10.42
CA THR A 303 -9.18 16.64 11.04
C THR A 303 -9.22 16.76 12.56
N SER A 304 -8.22 17.40 13.20
CA SER A 304 -8.19 17.58 14.67
C SER A 304 -9.41 18.36 15.20
N ALA A 305 -10.02 19.20 14.39
CA ALA A 305 -11.20 19.98 14.78
C ALA A 305 -12.45 19.12 15.05
N TYR A 306 -12.43 17.87 14.59
CA TYR A 306 -13.55 16.92 14.75
C TYR A 306 -13.26 15.84 15.80
N ALA A 307 -12.03 15.78 16.31
CA ALA A 307 -11.61 14.72 17.21
C ALA A 307 -12.08 14.96 18.66
N ASP A 308 -12.63 13.93 19.30
CA ASP A 308 -12.94 13.92 20.72
C ASP A 308 -11.68 13.71 21.57
N VAL A 309 -10.71 12.96 21.03
CA VAL A 309 -9.44 12.68 21.69
C VAL A 309 -8.28 12.86 20.72
N LEU A 310 -7.28 13.66 21.12
CA LEU A 310 -6.01 13.82 20.42
C LEU A 310 -4.90 13.11 21.18
N LEU A 311 -4.19 12.21 20.50
CA LEU A 311 -3.05 11.48 21.05
C LEU A 311 -1.78 11.96 20.34
N PRO A 312 -0.83 12.61 21.05
CA PRO A 312 0.38 13.14 20.42
C PRO A 312 1.37 12.00 20.10
N GLY A 313 1.50 11.71 18.81
CA GLY A 313 2.50 10.80 18.26
C GLY A 313 3.84 11.50 18.02
N VAL A 314 4.85 10.74 17.58
CA VAL A 314 6.19 11.26 17.29
C VAL A 314 6.56 11.05 15.83
N SER A 315 7.40 11.94 15.29
CA SER A 315 7.99 11.82 13.96
C SER A 315 8.97 10.64 13.85
N PHE A 316 9.39 10.31 12.65
CA PHE A 316 10.41 9.28 12.42
C PHE A 316 11.76 9.62 13.07
N ALA A 317 12.08 10.91 13.25
CA ALA A 317 13.32 11.36 13.86
C ALA A 317 13.36 11.15 15.38
N GLU A 318 12.21 10.94 16.02
CA GLU A 318 12.03 10.84 17.47
C GLU A 318 11.85 9.38 17.94
N LYS A 319 11.87 8.41 17.03
CA LYS A 319 11.69 6.98 17.35
C LYS A 319 12.70 6.10 16.61
N SER A 320 12.97 4.92 17.16
CA SER A 320 13.76 3.88 16.49
C SER A 320 12.86 2.71 16.11
N GLY A 321 13.23 2.02 15.03
CA GLY A 321 12.50 0.85 14.55
C GLY A 321 12.88 0.51 13.12
N THR A 322 12.09 -0.30 12.45
CA THR A 322 12.34 -0.70 11.07
C THR A 322 11.35 -0.07 10.11
N PHE A 323 11.86 0.38 8.97
CA PHE A 323 11.07 0.84 7.84
C PHE A 323 11.31 -0.07 6.64
N THR A 324 10.24 -0.41 5.93
CA THR A 324 10.34 -1.14 4.68
C THR A 324 10.13 -0.16 3.52
N ASN A 325 11.16 -0.01 2.68
CA ASN A 325 11.13 0.93 1.56
C ASN A 325 10.36 0.39 0.33
N THR A 326 10.28 1.19 -0.73
CA THR A 326 9.51 0.87 -1.95
C THR A 326 10.02 -0.39 -2.67
N GLU A 327 11.30 -0.74 -2.56
CA GLU A 327 11.87 -1.98 -3.12
C GLU A 327 11.81 -3.17 -2.16
N ARG A 328 11.05 -3.04 -1.06
CA ARG A 328 10.84 -4.05 -0.01
C ARG A 328 12.10 -4.41 0.79
N ARG A 329 13.03 -3.47 0.89
CA ARG A 329 14.18 -3.57 1.78
C ARG A 329 13.80 -3.06 3.16
N VAL A 330 13.97 -3.91 4.17
CA VAL A 330 13.81 -3.53 5.58
C VAL A 330 15.09 -2.84 6.06
N GLN A 331 14.96 -1.66 6.66
CA GLN A 331 16.07 -0.82 7.08
C GLN A 331 15.84 -0.34 8.51
N MET A 332 16.92 -0.19 9.29
CA MET A 332 16.85 0.46 10.60
C MET A 332 16.71 1.98 10.43
N VAL A 333 15.87 2.55 11.28
CA VAL A 333 15.76 3.98 11.50
C VAL A 333 16.09 4.26 12.96
N HIS A 334 17.04 5.14 13.21
CA HIS A 334 17.50 5.48 14.54
C HIS A 334 16.92 6.82 14.97
N LYS A 335 16.52 6.88 16.22
CA LYS A 335 16.11 8.12 16.86
C LYS A 335 17.26 9.12 16.85
N ALA A 336 17.01 10.30 16.28
CA ALA A 336 17.99 11.39 16.18
C ALA A 336 17.77 12.49 17.23
N ILE A 337 16.51 12.71 17.64
CA ILE A 337 16.11 13.73 18.62
C ILE A 337 15.16 13.16 19.65
N GLN A 338 15.01 13.85 20.80
CA GLN A 338 14.06 13.45 21.82
C GLN A 338 12.63 13.86 21.41
N PRO A 339 11.60 13.07 21.77
CA PRO A 339 10.21 13.49 21.65
C PRO A 339 9.94 14.84 22.32
N LEU A 340 9.09 15.64 21.71
CA LEU A 340 8.67 16.94 22.25
C LEU A 340 7.53 16.78 23.25
N GLY A 341 7.62 17.45 24.41
CA GLY A 341 6.56 17.46 25.41
C GLY A 341 6.17 16.06 25.88
N GLU A 342 4.90 15.72 25.76
CA GLU A 342 4.33 14.43 26.17
C GLU A 342 4.14 13.45 25.01
N ALA A 343 4.61 13.80 23.78
CA ALA A 343 4.51 12.94 22.62
C ALA A 343 5.25 11.61 22.82
N ARG A 344 4.66 10.51 22.35
CA ARG A 344 5.17 9.15 22.51
C ARG A 344 5.25 8.41 21.18
N PRO A 345 6.18 7.46 21.01
CA PRO A 345 6.18 6.55 19.89
C PRO A 345 4.84 5.83 19.73
N ASP A 346 4.36 5.72 18.49
CA ASP A 346 3.03 5.17 18.18
C ASP A 346 2.81 3.77 18.77
N TRP A 347 3.84 2.92 18.76
CA TRP A 347 3.75 1.59 19.33
C TRP A 347 3.53 1.59 20.84
N GLN A 348 4.08 2.59 21.55
CA GLN A 348 3.87 2.73 23.00
C GLN A 348 2.45 3.19 23.31
N ILE A 349 1.92 4.15 22.52
CA ILE A 349 0.53 4.60 22.65
C ILE A 349 -0.41 3.42 22.42
N THR A 350 -0.19 2.67 21.32
CA THR A 350 -1.03 1.52 20.98
C THR A 350 -0.97 0.41 22.03
N ALA A 351 0.23 0.07 22.51
CA ALA A 351 0.41 -0.95 23.53
C ALA A 351 -0.23 -0.54 24.86
N GLU A 352 -0.05 0.70 25.30
CA GLU A 352 -0.65 1.21 26.53
C GLU A 352 -2.17 1.27 26.45
N LEU A 353 -2.72 1.70 25.30
CA LEU A 353 -4.17 1.70 25.07
C LEU A 353 -4.73 0.28 25.11
N ALA A 354 -4.08 -0.68 24.43
CA ALA A 354 -4.48 -2.07 24.45
C ALA A 354 -4.49 -2.65 25.89
N LYS A 355 -3.42 -2.41 26.66
CA LYS A 355 -3.36 -2.85 28.07
C LYS A 355 -4.51 -2.30 28.91
N ARG A 356 -4.84 -1.02 28.73
CA ARG A 356 -5.94 -0.37 29.47
C ARG A 356 -7.29 -0.93 29.09
N ILE A 357 -7.56 -1.12 27.79
CA ILE A 357 -8.81 -1.73 27.32
C ILE A 357 -8.97 -3.15 27.88
N LEU A 358 -7.90 -3.95 27.84
CA LEU A 358 -7.91 -5.31 28.37
C LEU A 358 -8.07 -5.33 29.89
N ALA A 359 -7.46 -4.39 30.62
CA ALA A 359 -7.60 -4.27 32.06
C ALA A 359 -9.04 -3.87 32.48
N LEU A 360 -9.72 -3.01 31.73
CA LEU A 360 -11.12 -2.68 31.99
C LEU A 360 -12.03 -3.92 31.84
N GLN A 361 -11.78 -4.74 30.84
CA GLN A 361 -12.53 -5.98 30.63
C GLN A 361 -12.31 -7.01 31.74
N THR A 362 -11.09 -7.08 32.31
CA THR A 362 -10.78 -8.04 33.40
C THR A 362 -11.25 -7.56 34.76
N SER A 363 -11.33 -6.26 35.04
CA SER A 363 -11.76 -5.75 36.34
C SER A 363 -13.23 -6.03 36.64
N GLU A 364 -14.10 -6.07 35.63
CA GLU A 364 -15.52 -6.44 35.78
C GLU A 364 -15.74 -7.94 35.92
N VAL A 365 -14.80 -8.77 35.45
CA VAL A 365 -14.84 -10.24 35.55
C VAL A 365 -14.23 -10.76 36.86
N LEU A 366 -13.23 -10.04 37.43
CA LEU A 366 -12.50 -10.47 38.61
C LEU A 366 -13.28 -10.37 39.92
N GLU A 367 -14.44 -9.71 39.97
CA GLU A 367 -15.32 -9.82 41.14
C GLU A 367 -15.96 -11.21 41.30
N THR A 368 -15.85 -12.11 40.33
CA THR A 368 -16.56 -13.39 40.31
C THR A 368 -15.74 -14.65 40.01
N SER A 369 -14.43 -14.59 39.67
CA SER A 369 -13.66 -15.82 39.38
C SER A 369 -12.14 -15.67 39.51
N GLU A 370 -11.48 -16.76 39.95
CA GLU A 370 -10.01 -16.94 40.00
C GLU A 370 -9.41 -17.07 38.58
N VAL A 371 -9.54 -16.08 37.72
CA VAL A 371 -8.97 -16.11 36.37
C VAL A 371 -7.69 -15.26 36.34
N SER A 372 -6.56 -15.91 36.11
CA SER A 372 -5.29 -15.22 35.78
C SER A 372 -5.48 -14.36 34.56
N ALA A 373 -4.87 -13.16 34.51
CA ALA A 373 -4.96 -12.20 33.42
C ALA A 373 -4.76 -12.90 32.05
N PRO A 374 -5.78 -12.87 31.15
CA PRO A 374 -5.79 -13.72 29.97
C PRO A 374 -4.88 -13.26 28.85
N TYR A 375 -4.17 -12.13 28.97
CA TYR A 375 -3.37 -11.56 27.90
C TYR A 375 -1.95 -11.22 28.36
N ALA A 376 -1.04 -12.19 28.17
CA ALA A 376 0.39 -11.93 28.13
C ALA A 376 0.74 -11.47 26.70
N GLY A 377 0.48 -10.22 26.42
CA GLY A 377 0.81 -9.55 25.17
C GLY A 377 0.89 -8.06 25.47
N TRP A 378 1.41 -7.28 24.51
CA TRP A 378 1.55 -5.84 24.61
C TRP A 378 2.61 -5.35 25.62
N ASP A 379 3.35 -6.25 26.30
CA ASP A 379 4.44 -5.93 27.20
C ASP A 379 5.77 -5.81 26.47
N TYR A 380 5.78 -4.96 25.45
CA TYR A 380 7.00 -4.68 24.69
C TYR A 380 7.86 -3.65 25.43
N ASN A 381 9.15 -3.97 25.59
CA ASN A 381 10.15 -3.04 26.11
C ASN A 381 10.83 -2.25 24.99
N SER A 382 10.78 -2.77 23.78
CA SER A 382 11.45 -2.20 22.60
C SER A 382 10.80 -2.61 21.28
N THR A 383 11.13 -1.90 20.22
CA THR A 383 10.75 -2.31 18.84
C THR A 383 11.47 -3.61 18.42
N SER A 384 12.51 -4.04 19.12
CA SER A 384 13.15 -5.34 18.88
C SER A 384 12.25 -6.50 19.34
N ASP A 385 11.49 -6.33 20.42
CA ASP A 385 10.54 -7.34 20.91
C ASP A 385 9.37 -7.49 19.91
N ILE A 386 8.89 -6.37 19.38
CA ILE A 386 7.89 -6.35 18.31
C ILE A 386 8.41 -7.07 17.06
N MET A 387 9.66 -6.82 16.67
CA MET A 387 10.28 -7.49 15.53
C MET A 387 10.44 -9.00 15.77
N ALA A 388 10.69 -9.44 17.00
CA ALA A 388 10.76 -10.86 17.33
C ALA A 388 9.40 -11.55 17.14
N GLU A 389 8.30 -10.90 17.51
CA GLU A 389 6.94 -11.41 17.26
C GLU A 389 6.62 -11.42 15.75
N ILE A 390 6.96 -10.35 15.03
CA ILE A 390 6.81 -10.29 13.56
C ILE A 390 7.53 -11.47 12.91
N ASN A 391 8.76 -11.76 13.32
CA ASN A 391 9.54 -12.89 12.80
C ASN A 391 8.84 -14.26 12.98
N ALA A 392 8.19 -14.43 14.13
CA ALA A 392 7.49 -15.69 14.44
C ALA A 392 6.20 -15.86 13.62
N LEU A 393 5.53 -14.78 13.28
CA LEU A 393 4.19 -14.80 12.69
C LEU A 393 4.15 -14.46 11.20
N ALA A 394 5.14 -13.72 10.68
CA ALA A 394 5.20 -13.25 9.30
C ALA A 394 6.31 -13.97 8.53
N PRO A 395 5.99 -14.99 7.70
CA PRO A 395 7.01 -15.80 7.00
C PRO A 395 7.95 -14.97 6.11
N SER A 396 7.46 -13.90 5.49
CA SER A 396 8.27 -13.00 4.64
C SER A 396 9.29 -12.17 5.43
N TYR A 397 9.15 -12.08 6.76
CA TYR A 397 10.05 -11.37 7.66
C TYR A 397 10.93 -12.32 8.48
N ALA A 398 10.81 -13.64 8.28
CA ALA A 398 11.59 -14.64 9.01
C ALA A 398 13.10 -14.38 8.88
N GLY A 399 13.77 -14.29 10.03
CA GLY A 399 15.20 -14.01 10.11
C GLY A 399 15.61 -12.54 10.03
N ILE A 400 14.68 -11.59 9.93
CA ILE A 400 14.96 -10.15 10.05
C ILE A 400 15.06 -9.82 11.54
N SER A 401 16.13 -9.16 11.97
CA SER A 401 16.27 -8.68 13.34
C SER A 401 17.07 -7.38 13.36
N HIS A 402 16.87 -6.56 14.39
CA HIS A 402 17.65 -5.34 14.56
C HIS A 402 19.16 -5.63 14.53
N ALA A 403 19.62 -6.65 15.25
CA ALA A 403 21.03 -7.03 15.28
C ALA A 403 21.62 -7.43 13.91
N ARG A 404 20.79 -7.90 12.97
CA ARG A 404 21.22 -8.19 11.59
C ARG A 404 21.20 -6.95 10.72
N LEU A 405 20.28 -6.03 10.95
CA LEU A 405 20.15 -4.79 10.17
C LEU A 405 21.20 -3.74 10.57
N GLU A 406 21.80 -3.87 11.75
CA GLU A 406 22.91 -3.03 12.25
C GLU A 406 24.28 -3.40 11.64
N LYS A 407 24.41 -4.53 10.98
CA LYS A 407 25.64 -5.01 10.32
C LYS A 407 25.77 -4.50 8.89
#